data_157cb9802de909b2c74d5bd1a25a93ae
#
_entry.id   157cb9802de909b2c74d5bd1a25a93ae
#
_cell.length_a   1.000
_cell.length_b   1.000
_cell.length_c   1.000
_cell.angle_alpha   90.00
_cell.angle_beta   90.00
_cell.angle_gamma   90.00
#
_symmetry.space_group_name_H-M   'P 1'
#
loop_
_entity.id
_entity.type
_entity.pdbx_description
1 polymer ?
#
loop_
_entity_poly.entity_id
_entity_poly.type
_entity_poly.pdbx_seq_one_letter_code
_entity_poly.pdbx_strand_id
1 'polypeptide(L)'
;LEDAEEIVEDSLLWIWENRETLVIESSLNSYLFKMVYRRALNKLAHIDATQRADTRFYEEMQEMLQDTDYYQIEELAKRIEDAVAALPESYRVAFVMHRFRDMSYKEIAETLGVSPKTIDYRIQQALKQLRVDLKDYLPLLLPLLFP
;
A
#
# COMPACT_ATOMS: atom_id res chain seq x y z
N LEU A 1 -17.93 -6.05 -4.28
CA LEU A 1 -17.08 -6.47 -3.16
C LEU A 1 -16.39 -7.80 -3.49
N GLU A 2 -17.15 -8.79 -3.94
CA GLU A 2 -16.68 -10.11 -4.34
C GLU A 2 -15.57 -10.06 -5.41
N ASP A 3 -15.71 -9.23 -6.44
CA ASP A 3 -14.71 -9.03 -7.49
C ASP A 3 -13.38 -8.45 -6.97
N ALA A 4 -13.42 -7.60 -5.95
CA ALA A 4 -12.21 -7.04 -5.37
C ALA A 4 -11.45 -8.07 -4.52
N GLU A 5 -12.18 -8.89 -3.78
CA GLU A 5 -11.61 -10.00 -3.00
C GLU A 5 -10.94 -11.03 -3.92
N GLU A 6 -11.61 -11.42 -5.01
CA GLU A 6 -11.07 -12.33 -6.03
C GLU A 6 -9.75 -11.82 -6.62
N ILE A 7 -9.68 -10.52 -6.98
CA ILE A 7 -8.45 -9.92 -7.53
C ILE A 7 -7.29 -9.97 -6.52
N VAL A 8 -7.56 -9.71 -5.26
CA VAL A 8 -6.53 -9.75 -4.20
C VAL A 8 -6.06 -11.19 -3.97
N GLU A 9 -6.98 -12.14 -3.83
CA GLU A 9 -6.68 -13.56 -3.64
C GLU A 9 -5.87 -14.13 -4.82
N ASP A 10 -6.26 -13.87 -6.05
CA ASP A 10 -5.53 -14.28 -7.26
C ASP A 10 -4.14 -13.66 -7.34
N SER A 11 -3.98 -12.44 -6.87
CA SER A 11 -2.69 -11.76 -6.85
C SER A 11 -1.75 -12.38 -5.82
N LEU A 12 -2.24 -12.71 -4.64
CA LEU A 12 -1.49 -13.40 -3.60
C LEU A 12 -1.11 -14.82 -4.01
N LEU A 13 -2.05 -15.54 -4.61
CA LEU A 13 -1.81 -16.90 -5.12
C LEU A 13 -0.72 -16.89 -6.20
N TRP A 14 -0.81 -15.95 -7.15
CA TRP A 14 0.19 -15.82 -8.21
C TRP A 14 1.60 -15.53 -7.65
N ILE A 15 1.73 -14.66 -6.65
CA ILE A 15 3.00 -14.37 -5.97
C ILE A 15 3.54 -15.65 -5.31
N TRP A 16 2.68 -16.39 -4.63
CA TRP A 16 3.05 -17.63 -3.97
C TRP A 16 3.54 -18.69 -4.96
N GLU A 17 2.83 -18.88 -6.06
CA GLU A 17 3.20 -19.86 -7.10
C GLU A 17 4.52 -19.51 -7.79
N ASN A 18 4.81 -18.23 -7.96
CA ASN A 18 6.01 -17.74 -8.64
C ASN A 18 7.14 -17.32 -7.68
N ARG A 19 7.02 -17.56 -6.38
CA ARG A 19 7.95 -17.07 -5.34
C ARG A 19 9.42 -17.44 -5.57
N GLU A 20 9.69 -18.55 -6.24
CA GLU A 20 11.07 -19.03 -6.48
C GLU A 20 11.77 -18.30 -7.64
N THR A 21 11.00 -17.76 -8.57
CA THR A 21 11.50 -17.08 -9.77
C THR A 21 11.27 -15.57 -9.74
N LEU A 22 10.43 -15.10 -8.81
CA LEU A 22 10.04 -13.71 -8.71
C LEU A 22 11.16 -12.87 -8.10
N VAL A 23 11.67 -11.92 -8.88
CA VAL A 23 12.61 -10.91 -8.40
C VAL A 23 11.84 -9.62 -8.14
N ILE A 24 11.75 -9.21 -6.87
CA ILE A 24 11.09 -7.98 -6.44
C ILE A 24 12.17 -6.95 -6.16
N GLU A 25 12.29 -5.93 -7.01
CA GLU A 25 13.25 -4.83 -6.84
C GLU A 25 12.78 -3.78 -5.81
N SER A 26 11.50 -3.82 -5.46
CA SER A 26 10.85 -2.96 -4.47
C SER A 26 10.33 -3.79 -3.29
N SER A 27 9.58 -3.17 -2.37
CA SER A 27 8.91 -3.94 -1.31
C SER A 27 7.81 -4.84 -1.89
N LEU A 28 7.57 -5.99 -1.22
CA LEU A 28 6.48 -6.90 -1.58
C LEU A 28 5.12 -6.19 -1.60
N ASN A 29 4.88 -5.30 -0.65
CA ASN A 29 3.64 -4.52 -0.58
C ASN A 29 3.46 -3.61 -1.80
N SER A 30 4.51 -2.93 -2.24
CA SER A 30 4.48 -2.09 -3.44
C SER A 30 4.24 -2.91 -4.70
N TYR A 31 4.87 -4.09 -4.79
CA TYR A 31 4.68 -5.00 -5.91
C TYR A 31 3.25 -5.55 -5.95
N LEU A 32 2.73 -6.03 -4.82
CA LEU A 32 1.36 -6.52 -4.69
C LEU A 32 0.34 -5.43 -5.03
N PHE A 33 0.53 -4.22 -4.51
CA PHE A 33 -0.37 -3.09 -4.81
C PHE A 33 -0.44 -2.81 -6.31
N LYS A 34 0.71 -2.71 -6.99
CA LYS A 34 0.76 -2.49 -8.44
C LYS A 34 0.09 -3.62 -9.22
N MET A 35 0.26 -4.85 -8.78
CA MET A 35 -0.37 -6.02 -9.41
C MET A 35 -1.89 -5.99 -9.27
N VAL A 36 -2.39 -5.80 -8.05
CA VAL A 36 -3.83 -5.71 -7.76
C VAL A 36 -4.46 -4.56 -8.54
N TYR A 37 -3.83 -3.38 -8.51
CA TYR A 37 -4.30 -2.21 -9.23
C TYR A 37 -4.41 -2.46 -10.74
N ARG A 38 -3.36 -3.03 -11.36
CA ARG A 38 -3.37 -3.37 -12.79
C ARG A 38 -4.44 -4.41 -13.13
N ARG A 39 -4.64 -5.42 -12.29
CA ARG A 39 -5.67 -6.44 -12.49
C ARG A 39 -7.07 -5.85 -12.36
N ALA A 40 -7.29 -4.95 -11.41
CA ALA A 40 -8.55 -4.24 -11.24
C ALA A 40 -8.90 -3.39 -12.47
N LEU A 41 -7.93 -2.63 -12.98
CA LEU A 41 -8.12 -1.86 -14.22
C LEU A 41 -8.43 -2.74 -15.42
N ASN A 42 -7.74 -3.87 -15.57
CA ASN A 42 -7.99 -4.81 -16.67
C ASN A 42 -9.39 -5.43 -16.55
N LYS A 43 -9.85 -5.75 -15.33
CA LYS A 43 -11.20 -6.30 -15.11
C LYS A 43 -12.28 -5.26 -15.46
N LEU A 44 -12.09 -4.01 -15.03
CA LEU A 44 -13.00 -2.91 -15.40
C LEU A 44 -13.05 -2.71 -16.92
N ALA A 45 -11.91 -2.69 -17.59
CA ALA A 45 -11.84 -2.57 -19.04
C ALA A 45 -12.55 -3.72 -19.76
N HIS A 46 -12.47 -4.94 -19.22
CA HIS A 46 -13.14 -6.11 -19.79
C HIS A 46 -14.66 -6.06 -19.60
N ILE A 47 -15.14 -5.57 -18.46
CA ILE A 47 -16.56 -5.36 -18.19
C ILE A 47 -17.13 -4.34 -19.16
N ASP A 48 -16.46 -3.21 -19.37
CA ASP A 48 -16.88 -2.16 -20.30
C ASP A 48 -16.92 -2.65 -21.74
N ALA A 49 -15.93 -3.41 -22.18
CA ALA A 49 -15.89 -4.02 -23.51
C ALA A 49 -17.04 -5.02 -23.72
N THR A 50 -17.46 -5.75 -22.67
CA THR A 50 -18.57 -6.72 -22.75
C THR A 50 -19.94 -6.05 -22.77
N GLN A 51 -20.07 -4.87 -22.18
CA GLN A 51 -21.32 -4.11 -22.12
C GLN A 51 -21.53 -3.19 -23.31
N ARG A 52 -20.64 -3.19 -24.32
CA ARG A 52 -20.68 -2.29 -25.48
C ARG A 52 -20.83 -0.82 -25.09
N ALA A 53 -20.16 -0.40 -24.02
CA ALA A 53 -20.04 1.01 -23.72
C ALA A 53 -19.32 1.72 -24.87
N ASP A 54 -19.82 2.88 -25.23
CA ASP A 54 -19.33 3.71 -26.35
C ASP A 54 -17.80 3.88 -26.19
N THR A 55 -17.02 3.53 -27.21
CA THR A 55 -15.56 3.60 -27.24
C THR A 55 -15.04 4.95 -26.74
N ARG A 56 -15.80 6.00 -27.04
CA ARG A 56 -15.53 7.37 -26.62
C ARG A 56 -15.63 7.57 -25.10
N PHE A 57 -16.61 6.95 -24.44
CA PHE A 57 -16.73 6.98 -22.98
C PHE A 57 -15.56 6.26 -22.31
N TYR A 58 -15.11 5.16 -22.90
CA TYR A 58 -13.94 4.43 -22.43
C TYR A 58 -12.64 5.24 -22.56
N GLU A 59 -12.44 5.93 -23.69
CA GLU A 59 -11.29 6.80 -23.90
C GLU A 59 -11.29 8.00 -22.93
N GLU A 60 -12.42 8.66 -22.75
CA GLU A 60 -12.58 9.78 -21.80
C GLU A 60 -12.37 9.32 -20.35
N MET A 61 -12.85 8.12 -20.00
CA MET A 61 -12.66 7.56 -18.67
C MET A 61 -11.20 7.12 -18.44
N GLN A 62 -10.51 6.60 -19.46
CA GLN A 62 -9.08 6.28 -19.38
C GLN A 62 -8.22 7.54 -19.22
N GLU A 63 -8.50 8.61 -19.97
CA GLU A 63 -7.81 9.90 -19.78
C GLU A 63 -8.04 10.45 -18.36
N MET A 64 -9.28 10.43 -17.89
CA MET A 64 -9.63 10.92 -16.56
C MET A 64 -8.99 10.07 -15.43
N LEU A 65 -8.90 8.75 -15.61
CA LEU A 65 -8.23 7.86 -14.66
C LEU A 65 -6.70 8.05 -14.68
N GLN A 66 -6.09 8.24 -15.84
CA GLN A 66 -4.65 8.48 -15.94
C GLN A 66 -4.23 9.79 -15.28
N ASP A 67 -4.95 10.88 -15.53
CA ASP A 67 -4.65 12.17 -14.93
C ASP A 67 -5.01 12.21 -13.44
N THR A 68 -6.14 11.65 -13.06
CA THR A 68 -6.61 11.63 -11.66
C THR A 68 -5.74 10.71 -10.80
N ASP A 69 -5.34 9.56 -11.32
CA ASP A 69 -4.52 8.58 -10.60
C ASP A 69 -3.12 9.11 -10.32
N TYR A 70 -2.50 9.81 -11.26
CA TYR A 70 -1.16 10.38 -11.06
C TYR A 70 -1.17 11.45 -9.95
N TYR A 71 -2.10 12.40 -10.03
CA TYR A 71 -2.23 13.45 -9.01
C TYR A 71 -2.65 12.90 -7.64
N GLN A 72 -3.54 11.92 -7.61
CA GLN A 72 -3.97 11.28 -6.35
C GLN A 72 -2.84 10.47 -5.72
N ILE A 73 -2.03 9.78 -6.52
CA ILE A 73 -0.87 9.02 -6.02
C ILE A 73 0.20 9.98 -5.48
N GLU A 74 0.49 11.08 -6.18
CA GLU A 74 1.43 12.09 -5.69
C GLU A 74 0.92 12.77 -4.42
N GLU A 75 -0.33 13.15 -4.39
CA GLU A 75 -0.95 13.75 -3.19
C GLU A 75 -0.93 12.77 -2.02
N LEU A 76 -1.30 11.52 -2.24
CA LEU A 76 -1.26 10.46 -1.24
C LEU A 76 0.16 10.23 -0.74
N ALA A 77 1.14 10.13 -1.63
CA ALA A 77 2.54 9.96 -1.26
C ALA A 77 3.04 11.11 -0.38
N LYS A 78 2.71 12.34 -0.75
CA LYS A 78 3.04 13.52 0.05
C LYS A 78 2.35 13.53 1.40
N ARG A 79 1.09 13.15 1.47
CA ARG A 79 0.34 13.04 2.73
C ARG A 79 0.94 12.00 3.67
N ILE A 80 1.36 10.86 3.14
CA ILE A 80 2.06 9.83 3.91
C ILE A 80 3.40 10.36 4.43
N GLU A 81 4.18 10.98 3.57
CA GLU A 81 5.47 11.57 3.94
C GLU A 81 5.33 12.61 5.04
N ASP A 82 4.39 13.54 4.90
CA ASP A 82 4.09 14.58 5.89
C ASP A 82 3.61 13.97 7.22
N ALA A 83 2.73 12.97 7.17
CA ALA A 83 2.21 12.30 8.36
C ALA A 83 3.31 11.52 9.10
N VAL A 84 4.20 10.84 8.38
CA VAL A 84 5.36 10.15 8.98
C VAL A 84 6.35 11.14 9.55
N ALA A 85 6.61 12.25 8.87
CA ALA A 85 7.50 13.31 9.35
C ALA A 85 6.95 14.01 10.63
N ALA A 86 5.63 14.07 10.79
CA ALA A 86 4.97 14.63 11.96
C ALA A 86 4.97 13.70 13.20
N LEU A 87 5.34 12.43 13.06
CA LEU A 87 5.46 11.52 14.20
C LEU A 87 6.57 11.97 15.17
N PRO A 88 6.40 11.76 16.48
CA PRO A 88 7.49 11.88 17.42
C PRO A 88 8.70 11.05 16.99
N GLU A 89 9.90 11.57 17.15
CA GLU A 89 11.13 10.96 16.64
C GLU A 89 11.28 9.48 17.01
N SER A 90 11.02 9.13 18.27
CA SER A 90 11.13 7.74 18.73
C SER A 90 10.16 6.78 18.05
N TYR A 91 8.96 7.25 17.72
CA TYR A 91 7.93 6.47 17.01
C TYR A 91 8.27 6.39 15.52
N ARG A 92 8.66 7.50 14.91
CA ARG A 92 9.06 7.58 13.52
C ARG A 92 10.22 6.66 13.20
N VAL A 93 11.29 6.71 13.97
CA VAL A 93 12.47 5.87 13.74
C VAL A 93 12.12 4.39 13.80
N ALA A 94 11.39 3.92 14.81
CA ALA A 94 10.96 2.53 14.91
C ALA A 94 10.04 2.14 13.74
N PHE A 95 9.10 2.99 13.38
CA PHE A 95 8.17 2.75 12.28
C PHE A 95 8.90 2.66 10.93
N VAL A 96 9.81 3.59 10.63
CA VAL A 96 10.59 3.62 9.39
C VAL A 96 11.49 2.38 9.27
N MET A 97 12.17 2.00 10.35
CA MET A 97 13.00 0.79 10.36
C MET A 97 12.19 -0.47 10.08
N HIS A 98 11.00 -0.58 10.64
CA HIS A 98 10.15 -1.75 10.43
C HIS A 98 9.53 -1.78 9.04
N ARG A 99 8.95 -0.67 8.59
CA ARG A 99 8.15 -0.62 7.36
C ARG A 99 8.96 -0.42 6.08
N PHE A 100 10.00 0.38 6.14
CA PHE A 100 10.77 0.74 4.95
C PHE A 100 12.16 0.06 4.86
N ARG A 101 12.62 -0.54 5.97
CA ARG A 101 13.89 -1.27 6.02
C ARG A 101 13.73 -2.75 6.35
N ASP A 102 12.51 -3.24 6.41
CA ASP A 102 12.16 -4.65 6.69
C ASP A 102 12.81 -5.26 7.94
N MET A 103 13.12 -4.43 8.94
CA MET A 103 13.72 -4.87 10.19
C MET A 103 12.66 -5.47 11.12
N SER A 104 13.00 -6.58 11.76
CA SER A 104 12.18 -7.16 12.83
C SER A 104 12.21 -6.30 14.10
N TYR A 105 11.25 -6.48 14.98
CA TYR A 105 11.23 -5.78 16.27
C TYR A 105 12.49 -6.06 17.10
N LYS A 106 13.01 -7.29 17.03
CA LYS A 106 14.23 -7.68 17.70
C LYS A 106 15.44 -6.92 17.16
N GLU A 107 15.60 -6.86 15.85
CA GLU A 107 16.71 -6.14 15.20
C GLU A 107 16.65 -4.63 15.49
N ILE A 108 15.46 -4.03 15.47
CA ILE A 108 15.27 -2.62 15.82
C ILE A 108 15.63 -2.39 17.30
N ALA A 109 15.17 -3.27 18.18
CA ALA A 109 15.47 -3.20 19.61
C ALA A 109 16.97 -3.27 19.89
N GLU A 110 17.68 -4.17 19.24
CA GLU A 110 19.14 -4.30 19.34
C GLU A 110 19.84 -3.03 18.81
N THR A 111 19.38 -2.50 17.68
CA THR A 111 19.96 -1.29 17.07
C THR A 111 19.76 -0.05 17.93
N LEU A 112 18.60 0.10 18.56
CA LEU A 112 18.25 1.28 19.36
C LEU A 112 18.56 1.13 20.86
N GLY A 113 19.01 -0.06 21.30
CA GLY A 113 19.36 -0.31 22.69
C GLY A 113 18.16 -0.32 23.64
N VAL A 114 17.01 -0.79 23.17
CA VAL A 114 15.74 -0.88 23.93
C VAL A 114 15.16 -2.29 23.85
N SER A 115 14.12 -2.59 24.62
CA SER A 115 13.46 -3.89 24.56
C SER A 115 12.56 -4.02 23.31
N PRO A 116 12.35 -5.25 22.81
CA PRO A 116 11.38 -5.49 21.73
C PRO A 116 9.96 -5.03 22.08
N LYS A 117 9.57 -5.10 23.34
CA LYS A 117 8.28 -4.59 23.83
C LYS A 117 8.19 -3.07 23.69
N THR A 118 9.29 -2.35 23.90
CA THR A 118 9.35 -0.90 23.69
C THR A 118 9.18 -0.57 22.21
N ILE A 119 9.76 -1.35 21.30
CA ILE A 119 9.59 -1.18 19.86
C ILE A 119 8.15 -1.44 19.45
N ASP A 120 7.54 -2.52 19.93
CA ASP A 120 6.10 -2.79 19.69
C ASP A 120 5.22 -1.60 20.12
N TYR A 121 5.43 -1.09 21.33
CA TYR A 121 4.73 0.09 21.82
C TYR A 121 4.90 1.31 20.89
N ARG A 122 6.14 1.63 20.50
CA ARG A 122 6.43 2.78 19.64
C ARG A 122 5.76 2.64 18.26
N ILE A 123 5.78 1.44 17.68
CA ILE A 123 5.13 1.16 16.39
C ILE A 123 3.61 1.26 16.50
N GLN A 124 3.01 0.73 17.57
CA GLN A 124 1.58 0.84 17.80
C GLN A 124 1.13 2.31 17.98
N GLN A 125 1.92 3.12 18.67
CA GLN A 125 1.62 4.56 18.79
C GLN A 125 1.77 5.28 17.46
N ALA A 126 2.79 4.97 16.67
CA ALA A 126 2.94 5.50 15.31
C ALA A 126 1.73 5.17 14.44
N LEU A 127 1.31 3.92 14.41
CA LEU A 127 0.14 3.46 13.65
C LEU A 127 -1.15 4.14 14.10
N LYS A 128 -1.32 4.33 15.41
CA LYS A 128 -2.49 5.02 15.97
C LYS A 128 -2.56 6.47 15.47
N GLN A 129 -1.46 7.18 15.48
CA GLN A 129 -1.41 8.56 14.98
C GLN A 129 -1.62 8.62 13.47
N LEU A 130 -0.97 7.77 12.71
CA LEU A 130 -1.12 7.72 11.26
C LEU A 130 -2.56 7.40 10.82
N ARG A 131 -3.28 6.56 11.54
CA ARG A 131 -4.71 6.28 11.29
C ARG A 131 -5.58 7.53 11.47
N VAL A 132 -5.24 8.38 12.39
CA VAL A 132 -5.95 9.67 12.59
C VAL A 132 -5.61 10.65 11.48
N ASP A 133 -4.32 10.82 11.20
CA ASP A 133 -3.83 11.81 10.24
C ASP A 133 -4.20 11.46 8.78
N LEU A 134 -4.31 10.17 8.47
CA LEU A 134 -4.59 9.62 7.14
C LEU A 134 -5.99 8.99 7.03
N LYS A 135 -6.92 9.35 7.91
CA LYS A 135 -8.26 8.73 7.99
C LYS A 135 -9.03 8.73 6.67
N ASP A 136 -8.88 9.77 5.87
CA ASP A 136 -9.60 9.92 4.59
C ASP A 136 -9.04 8.99 3.51
N TYR A 137 -7.85 8.45 3.72
CA TYR A 137 -7.14 7.55 2.81
C TYR A 137 -7.05 6.11 3.34
N LEU A 138 -7.67 5.82 4.50
CA LEU A 138 -7.60 4.50 5.13
C LEU A 138 -7.89 3.32 4.21
N PRO A 139 -8.90 3.36 3.33
CA PRO A 139 -9.16 2.24 2.42
C PRO A 139 -7.98 1.91 1.50
N LEU A 140 -7.21 2.91 1.10
CA LEU A 140 -6.04 2.74 0.23
C LEU A 140 -4.78 2.34 1.01
N LEU A 141 -4.76 2.61 2.31
CA LEU A 141 -3.61 2.41 3.20
C LEU A 141 -3.75 1.18 4.10
N LEU A 142 -4.85 0.45 4.01
CA LEU A 142 -5.07 -0.75 4.81
C LEU A 142 -3.87 -1.72 4.80
N PRO A 143 -3.25 -2.03 3.65
CA PRO A 143 -2.08 -2.91 3.62
C PRO A 143 -0.84 -2.33 4.30
N LEU A 144 -0.75 -1.00 4.40
CA LEU A 144 0.37 -0.32 5.05
C LEU A 144 0.18 -0.20 6.57
N LEU A 145 -1.05 0.03 7.01
CA LEU A 145 -1.39 0.34 8.39
C LEU A 145 -1.85 -0.87 9.22
N PHE A 146 -2.22 -1.95 8.54
CA PHE A 146 -2.64 -3.22 9.14
C PHE A 146 -1.79 -4.34 8.53
N PRO A 147 -0.71 -4.70 9.21
CA PRO A 147 0.15 -5.80 8.77
C PRO A 147 -0.55 -7.15 8.88
#